data_36391b297aff4bc2d6892e525e71e8a5
#
_entry.id   36391b297aff4bc2d6892e525e71e8a5
#
_cell.length_a   1.000
_cell.length_b   1.000
_cell.length_c   1.000
_cell.angle_alpha   90.00
_cell.angle_beta   90.00
_cell.angle_gamma   90.00
#
_symmetry.space_group_name_H-M   'P 1'
#
loop_
_entity.id
_entity.type
_entity.pdbx_description
1 polymer ?
#
loop_
_entity_poly.entity_id
_entity_poly.type
_entity_poly.pdbx_seq_one_letter_code
_entity_poly.pdbx_strand_id
1 'polypeptide(L)'
;MKDFASIPTAPRALPLAGHVVPLLRDPLAFLNSLPAHGELVRIRLGPLGVVVICDPELTRRALLDDRVFNKGGPLYDRLREVIGVGVVSCPHQAHRRLRRLSQPAFHQARLPDYARTMTRCVQETTDSWSPGQIIDVPAEMMATSSRIITATLFSDTLPPSAHGRLVDDVTTVVKSLYQRMFLIPPLDRLPTPGNRAHLAARARLHDTVERVIAQRRADGADYGDLLSALVAAHDPEDDRPGMTGAEISDTIVSFILAGIESTAATLSSALDLLARHPGVEQGVHAEVDAVLDGAPATYADLPRLALTERVITETLRLRPPGWFFTRVVTADTHLGGYLLPAGTSVAYSPYLIHHRPDLHHDPETFAPDRWASTHAQPPRHAFLPFAAGARKCIGDSFSMIEATLALATIASRWRLEHMAKHRGRLAAAVTLELRDLRMRVRPRAATPGAAARSTETWP
;
A
#
# COMPACT_ATOMS: atom_id res chain seq x y z
N MET A 1 16.61 15.12 31.63
CA MET A 1 16.64 14.75 30.21
C MET A 1 17.64 13.63 30.05
N LYS A 2 17.28 12.60 29.28
CA LYS A 2 18.13 11.41 29.08
C LYS A 2 18.96 11.60 27.80
N ASP A 3 20.22 11.18 27.83
CA ASP A 3 21.10 11.25 26.67
C ASP A 3 20.74 10.16 25.63
N PHE A 4 21.11 10.39 24.38
CA PHE A 4 20.98 9.42 23.29
C PHE A 4 21.58 8.04 23.67
N ALA A 5 22.73 8.05 24.34
CA ALA A 5 23.42 6.82 24.77
C ALA A 5 22.59 5.97 25.74
N SER A 6 21.68 6.58 26.51
CA SER A 6 20.84 5.91 27.49
C SER A 6 19.58 5.22 26.88
N ILE A 7 19.31 5.39 25.58
CA ILE A 7 18.25 4.65 24.90
C ILE A 7 18.61 3.15 24.92
N PRO A 8 17.71 2.26 25.42
CA PRO A 8 17.96 0.84 25.46
C PRO A 8 18.32 0.25 24.08
N THR A 9 19.26 -0.68 24.08
CA THR A 9 19.61 -1.42 22.85
C THR A 9 18.93 -2.78 22.88
N ALA A 10 18.33 -3.19 21.75
CA ALA A 10 17.73 -4.52 21.62
C ALA A 10 18.78 -5.62 21.92
N PRO A 11 18.38 -6.72 22.54
CA PRO A 11 19.28 -7.83 22.82
C PRO A 11 19.67 -8.59 21.56
N ARG A 12 20.70 -9.47 21.68
CA ARG A 12 21.15 -10.39 20.61
C ARG A 12 21.79 -9.69 19.40
N ALA A 13 22.38 -8.52 19.59
CA ALA A 13 23.23 -7.91 18.57
C ALA A 13 24.47 -8.76 18.32
N LEU A 14 24.70 -9.17 17.07
CA LEU A 14 25.93 -9.88 16.68
C LEU A 14 27.07 -8.89 16.43
N PRO A 15 28.34 -9.29 16.65
CA PRO A 15 29.47 -8.50 16.21
C PRO A 15 29.38 -8.15 14.73
N LEU A 16 29.69 -6.92 14.34
CA LEU A 16 29.62 -6.36 12.99
C LEU A 16 28.23 -6.32 12.35
N ALA A 17 27.46 -7.41 12.40
CA ALA A 17 26.14 -7.52 11.78
C ALA A 17 25.02 -6.82 12.58
N GLY A 18 25.20 -6.63 13.88
CA GLY A 18 24.14 -6.10 14.74
C GLY A 18 22.90 -7.01 14.76
N HIS A 19 21.73 -6.47 14.45
CA HIS A 19 20.45 -7.18 14.45
C HIS A 19 19.98 -7.60 13.04
N VAL A 20 20.86 -7.56 12.03
CA VAL A 20 20.52 -7.98 10.67
C VAL A 20 20.01 -9.41 10.62
N VAL A 21 20.64 -10.34 11.36
CA VAL A 21 20.26 -11.76 11.34
C VAL A 21 18.86 -11.98 11.95
N PRO A 22 18.51 -11.49 13.16
CA PRO A 22 17.14 -11.57 13.66
C PRO A 22 16.11 -10.95 12.71
N LEU A 23 16.43 -9.77 12.14
CA LEU A 23 15.54 -9.07 11.23
C LEU A 23 15.32 -9.83 9.90
N LEU A 24 16.32 -10.54 9.38
CA LEU A 24 16.17 -11.34 8.16
C LEU A 24 15.48 -12.68 8.43
N ARG A 25 15.67 -13.27 9.63
CA ARG A 25 15.11 -14.57 9.98
C ARG A 25 13.61 -14.49 10.28
N ASP A 26 13.23 -13.56 11.12
CA ASP A 26 11.82 -13.31 11.49
C ASP A 26 11.64 -11.83 11.87
N PRO A 27 11.45 -10.96 10.88
CA PRO A 27 11.35 -9.52 11.10
C PRO A 27 10.17 -9.12 11.98
N LEU A 28 9.04 -9.82 11.85
CA LEU A 28 7.82 -9.47 12.57
C LEU A 28 7.92 -9.85 14.05
N ALA A 29 8.38 -11.06 14.36
CA ALA A 29 8.62 -11.47 15.75
C ALA A 29 9.72 -10.59 16.40
N PHE A 30 10.76 -10.23 15.65
CA PHE A 30 11.80 -9.34 16.16
C PHE A 30 11.21 -7.96 16.51
N LEU A 31 10.42 -7.35 15.64
CA LEU A 31 9.78 -6.06 15.92
C LEU A 31 8.84 -6.13 17.13
N ASN A 32 8.00 -7.17 17.20
CA ASN A 32 7.07 -7.37 18.32
C ASN A 32 7.76 -7.58 19.66
N SER A 33 9.03 -7.98 19.66
CA SER A 33 9.83 -8.12 20.90
C SER A 33 10.35 -6.78 21.45
N LEU A 34 10.43 -5.73 20.61
CA LEU A 34 11.09 -4.48 20.99
C LEU A 34 10.38 -3.69 22.10
N PRO A 35 9.04 -3.60 22.17
CA PRO A 35 8.34 -2.84 23.20
C PRO A 35 8.68 -3.27 24.62
N ALA A 36 9.06 -4.55 24.83
CA ALA A 36 9.50 -5.04 26.13
C ALA A 36 10.79 -4.38 26.67
N HIS A 37 11.52 -3.69 25.80
CA HIS A 37 12.80 -3.03 26.14
C HIS A 37 12.67 -1.52 26.30
N GLY A 38 11.54 -0.91 25.93
CA GLY A 38 11.28 0.52 26.10
C GLY A 38 10.43 1.14 24.99
N GLU A 39 10.06 2.41 25.19
CA GLU A 39 9.30 3.20 24.22
C GLU A 39 10.13 3.54 22.98
N LEU A 40 11.45 3.72 23.17
CA LEU A 40 12.46 3.89 22.12
C LEU A 40 13.51 2.80 22.31
N VAL A 41 13.84 2.07 21.24
CA VAL A 41 14.81 0.96 21.29
C VAL A 41 15.81 1.09 20.15
N ARG A 42 17.11 1.07 20.46
CA ARG A 42 18.16 1.09 19.43
C ARG A 42 18.37 -0.30 18.86
N ILE A 43 18.42 -0.37 17.54
CA ILE A 43 18.89 -1.52 16.79
C ILE A 43 20.10 -1.14 15.95
N ARG A 44 20.90 -2.12 15.56
CA ARG A 44 22.04 -1.94 14.65
C ARG A 44 21.85 -2.80 13.42
N LEU A 45 21.98 -2.20 12.24
CA LEU A 45 21.93 -2.88 10.94
C LEU A 45 23.30 -2.72 10.27
N GLY A 46 24.24 -3.61 10.62
CA GLY A 46 25.64 -3.42 10.30
C GLY A 46 26.20 -2.15 10.99
N PRO A 47 26.76 -1.18 10.22
CA PRO A 47 27.24 0.10 10.77
C PRO A 47 26.12 1.10 11.09
N LEU A 48 24.92 0.90 10.54
CA LEU A 48 23.80 1.82 10.72
C LEU A 48 23.08 1.58 12.05
N GLY A 49 23.07 2.62 12.92
CA GLY A 49 22.22 2.66 14.11
C GLY A 49 20.84 3.21 13.77
N VAL A 50 19.78 2.57 14.25
CA VAL A 50 18.41 3.00 14.08
C VAL A 50 17.70 2.98 15.43
N VAL A 51 16.94 4.03 15.75
CA VAL A 51 16.05 4.08 16.92
C VAL A 51 14.66 3.69 16.48
N VAL A 52 14.15 2.56 16.93
CA VAL A 52 12.77 2.13 16.67
C VAL A 52 11.86 2.77 17.71
N ILE A 53 10.84 3.47 17.26
CA ILE A 53 9.80 4.05 18.10
C ILE A 53 8.74 2.95 18.33
N CYS A 54 8.66 2.46 19.57
CA CYS A 54 7.74 1.37 19.96
C CYS A 54 6.45 1.90 20.57
N ASP A 55 6.46 3.15 21.04
CA ASP A 55 5.28 3.80 21.62
C ASP A 55 4.42 4.46 20.52
N PRO A 56 3.09 4.23 20.52
CA PRO A 56 2.19 4.75 19.48
C PRO A 56 2.02 6.27 19.53
N GLU A 57 2.02 6.89 20.72
CA GLU A 57 1.90 8.34 20.83
C GLU A 57 3.20 9.04 20.41
N LEU A 58 4.38 8.49 20.75
CA LEU A 58 5.64 8.98 20.26
C LEU A 58 5.77 8.82 18.74
N THR A 59 5.23 7.70 18.19
CA THR A 59 5.13 7.51 16.74
C THR A 59 4.26 8.59 16.10
N ARG A 60 3.07 8.86 16.68
CA ARG A 60 2.19 9.93 16.21
C ARG A 60 2.89 11.30 16.24
N ARG A 61 3.59 11.64 17.33
CA ARG A 61 4.34 12.89 17.45
C ARG A 61 5.42 13.01 16.37
N ALA A 62 6.19 11.96 16.13
CA ALA A 62 7.20 11.95 15.07
C ALA A 62 6.58 12.09 13.67
N LEU A 63 5.39 11.50 13.42
CA LEU A 63 4.70 11.62 12.15
C LEU A 63 4.05 12.99 11.91
N LEU A 64 3.68 13.70 12.96
CA LEU A 64 3.11 15.06 12.86
C LEU A 64 4.18 16.13 12.60
N ASP A 65 5.42 15.90 13.04
CA ASP A 65 6.54 16.82 12.83
C ASP A 65 7.45 16.32 11.70
N ASP A 66 6.97 16.37 10.47
CA ASP A 66 7.73 15.95 9.29
C ASP A 66 8.86 16.89 8.90
N ARG A 67 8.95 18.06 9.54
CA ARG A 67 10.07 18.98 9.42
C ARG A 67 11.31 18.43 10.15
N VAL A 68 11.12 17.93 11.36
CA VAL A 68 12.19 17.35 12.17
C VAL A 68 12.40 15.88 11.80
N PHE A 69 11.34 15.09 11.67
CA PHE A 69 11.39 13.67 11.29
C PHE A 69 11.14 13.49 9.80
N ASN A 70 12.12 13.84 8.99
CA ASN A 70 11.99 13.91 7.54
C ASN A 70 12.17 12.55 6.85
N LYS A 71 11.58 12.39 5.66
CA LYS A 71 11.89 11.29 4.74
C LYS A 71 13.29 11.45 4.19
N GLY A 72 14.25 10.74 4.77
CA GLY A 72 15.67 10.82 4.43
C GLY A 72 16.45 9.60 4.91
N GLY A 73 17.77 9.67 4.77
CA GLY A 73 18.67 8.58 5.09
C GLY A 73 18.75 7.51 4.01
N PRO A 74 19.58 6.46 4.21
CA PRO A 74 19.98 5.52 3.16
C PRO A 74 18.82 4.86 2.43
N LEU A 75 17.72 4.55 3.14
CA LEU A 75 16.53 3.93 2.53
C LEU A 75 15.87 4.88 1.51
N TYR A 76 15.62 6.12 1.91
CA TYR A 76 14.98 7.09 1.01
C TYR A 76 15.90 7.56 -0.12
N ASP A 77 17.21 7.59 0.10
CA ASP A 77 18.17 7.91 -0.95
C ASP A 77 18.12 6.84 -2.04
N ARG A 78 18.07 5.55 -1.65
CA ARG A 78 17.88 4.44 -2.60
C ARG A 78 16.51 4.47 -3.28
N LEU A 79 15.47 4.80 -2.55
CA LEU A 79 14.12 4.93 -3.12
C LEU A 79 14.09 6.02 -4.19
N ARG A 80 14.71 7.19 -3.94
CA ARG A 80 14.80 8.28 -4.93
C ARG A 80 15.57 7.90 -6.20
N GLU A 81 16.56 7.03 -6.09
CA GLU A 81 17.25 6.51 -7.29
C GLU A 81 16.31 5.76 -8.22
N VAL A 82 15.22 5.19 -7.71
CA VAL A 82 14.28 4.36 -8.46
C VAL A 82 13.05 5.14 -8.91
N ILE A 83 12.38 5.83 -7.98
CA ILE A 83 11.11 6.50 -8.24
C ILE A 83 11.23 8.02 -8.44
N GLY A 84 12.46 8.54 -8.43
CA GLY A 84 12.67 9.99 -8.52
C GLY A 84 12.23 10.75 -7.26
N VAL A 85 12.00 12.06 -7.41
CA VAL A 85 11.64 12.98 -6.32
C VAL A 85 10.16 13.40 -6.43
N GLY A 86 9.27 12.39 -6.45
CA GLY A 86 7.82 12.60 -6.40
C GLY A 86 7.29 12.79 -4.97
N VAL A 87 5.98 12.95 -4.83
CA VAL A 87 5.30 13.21 -3.53
C VAL A 87 5.61 12.14 -2.47
N VAL A 88 5.89 10.90 -2.88
CA VAL A 88 6.19 9.77 -1.98
C VAL A 88 7.57 9.88 -1.35
N SER A 89 8.58 10.32 -2.12
CA SER A 89 10.01 10.26 -1.74
C SER A 89 10.62 11.62 -1.42
N CYS A 90 9.97 12.74 -1.79
CA CYS A 90 10.54 14.08 -1.68
C CYS A 90 10.87 14.50 -0.24
N PRO A 91 11.90 15.33 -0.03
CA PRO A 91 12.22 15.92 1.26
C PRO A 91 11.16 16.95 1.68
N HIS A 92 11.22 17.39 2.95
CA HIS A 92 10.24 18.30 3.55
C HIS A 92 10.01 19.57 2.71
N GLN A 93 11.08 20.20 2.21
CA GLN A 93 10.99 21.48 1.48
C GLN A 93 10.13 21.40 0.22
N ALA A 94 10.17 20.26 -0.51
CA ALA A 94 9.40 20.06 -1.73
C ALA A 94 8.00 19.50 -1.47
N HIS A 95 7.79 18.87 -0.30
CA HIS A 95 6.58 18.07 -0.05
C HIS A 95 5.30 18.89 -0.06
N ARG A 96 5.28 20.04 0.65
CA ARG A 96 4.05 20.85 0.77
C ARG A 96 3.52 21.24 -0.61
N ARG A 97 4.41 21.69 -1.50
CA ARG A 97 4.07 22.05 -2.87
C ARG A 97 3.61 20.85 -3.68
N LEU A 98 4.40 19.77 -3.75
CA LEU A 98 4.06 18.58 -4.52
C LEU A 98 2.77 17.92 -4.01
N ARG A 99 2.54 17.91 -2.69
CA ARG A 99 1.31 17.41 -2.09
C ARG A 99 0.10 18.21 -2.53
N ARG A 100 0.19 19.56 -2.46
CA ARG A 100 -0.88 20.46 -2.87
C ARG A 100 -1.24 20.31 -4.35
N LEU A 101 -0.25 20.19 -5.21
CA LEU A 101 -0.43 19.96 -6.64
C LEU A 101 -1.00 18.57 -6.99
N SER A 102 -0.69 17.55 -6.17
CA SER A 102 -1.17 16.18 -6.40
C SER A 102 -2.54 15.92 -5.76
N GLN A 103 -2.93 16.66 -4.71
CA GLN A 103 -4.17 16.42 -3.96
C GLN A 103 -5.45 16.50 -4.80
N PRO A 104 -5.60 17.42 -5.79
CA PRO A 104 -6.78 17.49 -6.65
C PRO A 104 -7.05 16.21 -7.43
N ALA A 105 -6.01 15.43 -7.77
CA ALA A 105 -6.15 14.14 -8.45
C ALA A 105 -6.88 13.08 -7.60
N PHE A 106 -6.86 13.23 -6.27
CA PHE A 106 -7.54 12.34 -5.31
C PHE A 106 -8.76 13.01 -4.65
N HIS A 107 -9.28 14.09 -5.25
CA HIS A 107 -10.46 14.77 -4.72
C HIS A 107 -11.71 13.89 -4.79
N GLN A 108 -12.58 13.97 -3.78
CA GLN A 108 -13.78 13.14 -3.66
C GLN A 108 -14.68 13.16 -4.91
N ALA A 109 -14.75 14.29 -5.62
CA ALA A 109 -15.53 14.41 -6.85
C ALA A 109 -15.06 13.50 -8.00
N ARG A 110 -13.79 13.06 -8.01
CA ARG A 110 -13.22 12.15 -9.01
C ARG A 110 -13.36 10.67 -8.64
N LEU A 111 -13.55 10.36 -7.37
CA LEU A 111 -13.59 8.98 -6.89
C LEU A 111 -14.69 8.11 -7.52
N PRO A 112 -15.92 8.62 -7.82
CA PRO A 112 -16.93 7.83 -8.52
C PRO A 112 -16.50 7.36 -9.92
N ASP A 113 -15.74 8.18 -10.65
CA ASP A 113 -15.24 7.83 -11.98
C ASP A 113 -14.15 6.78 -11.90
N TYR A 114 -13.23 6.94 -10.94
CA TYR A 114 -12.21 5.92 -10.65
C TYR A 114 -12.83 4.60 -10.20
N ALA A 115 -13.89 4.66 -9.38
CA ALA A 115 -14.61 3.47 -8.93
C ALA A 115 -15.23 2.67 -10.11
N ARG A 116 -15.76 3.35 -11.14
CA ARG A 116 -16.24 2.67 -12.36
C ARG A 116 -15.12 1.90 -13.06
N THR A 117 -13.95 2.52 -13.18
CA THR A 117 -12.75 1.86 -13.74
C THR A 117 -12.30 0.67 -12.89
N MET A 118 -12.27 0.83 -11.56
CA MET A 118 -11.92 -0.22 -10.60
C MET A 118 -12.84 -1.43 -10.78
N THR A 119 -14.16 -1.21 -10.74
CA THR A 119 -15.15 -2.27 -10.88
C THR A 119 -15.03 -3.00 -12.21
N ARG A 120 -14.89 -2.27 -13.34
CA ARG A 120 -14.69 -2.87 -14.67
C ARG A 120 -13.46 -3.78 -14.69
N CYS A 121 -12.31 -3.32 -14.19
CA CYS A 121 -11.08 -4.12 -14.18
C CYS A 121 -11.21 -5.40 -13.31
N VAL A 122 -11.92 -5.30 -12.17
CA VAL A 122 -12.17 -6.47 -11.31
C VAL A 122 -13.13 -7.44 -11.98
N GLN A 123 -14.18 -6.95 -12.68
CA GLN A 123 -15.09 -7.79 -13.45
C GLN A 123 -14.33 -8.55 -14.56
N GLU A 124 -13.49 -7.86 -15.33
CA GLU A 124 -12.66 -8.51 -16.36
C GLU A 124 -11.79 -9.63 -15.78
N THR A 125 -11.25 -9.42 -14.54
CA THR A 125 -10.53 -10.48 -13.82
C THR A 125 -11.45 -11.63 -13.47
N THR A 126 -12.57 -11.36 -12.82
CA THR A 126 -13.49 -12.42 -12.35
C THR A 126 -14.21 -13.14 -13.48
N ASP A 127 -14.42 -12.49 -14.63
CA ASP A 127 -14.98 -13.10 -15.85
C ASP A 127 -14.01 -14.08 -16.52
N SER A 128 -12.70 -13.90 -16.33
CA SER A 128 -11.68 -14.83 -16.84
C SER A 128 -11.56 -16.10 -16.00
N TRP A 129 -12.18 -16.15 -14.82
CA TRP A 129 -12.09 -17.32 -13.95
C TRP A 129 -13.10 -18.41 -14.34
N SER A 130 -12.67 -19.65 -14.15
CA SER A 130 -13.48 -20.83 -14.42
C SER A 130 -13.70 -21.66 -13.14
N PRO A 131 -14.86 -22.34 -13.00
CA PRO A 131 -15.12 -23.21 -11.88
C PRO A 131 -14.05 -24.28 -11.71
N GLY A 132 -13.48 -24.38 -10.51
CA GLY A 132 -12.43 -25.34 -10.17
C GLY A 132 -11.01 -24.92 -10.57
N GLN A 133 -10.85 -23.81 -11.28
CA GLN A 133 -9.53 -23.23 -11.60
C GLN A 133 -8.71 -22.99 -10.33
N ILE A 134 -7.41 -23.22 -10.41
CA ILE A 134 -6.46 -22.88 -9.36
C ILE A 134 -5.72 -21.63 -9.80
N ILE A 135 -5.83 -20.56 -9.01
CA ILE A 135 -5.17 -19.29 -9.25
C ILE A 135 -4.03 -19.05 -8.25
N ASP A 136 -2.98 -18.38 -8.68
CA ASP A 136 -1.98 -17.76 -7.81
C ASP A 136 -2.53 -16.40 -7.38
N VAL A 137 -3.06 -16.33 -6.14
CA VAL A 137 -3.81 -15.16 -5.67
C VAL A 137 -2.96 -13.90 -5.65
N PRO A 138 -1.71 -13.89 -5.14
CA PRO A 138 -0.84 -12.72 -5.23
C PRO A 138 -0.59 -12.23 -6.65
N ALA A 139 -0.34 -13.15 -7.59
CA ALA A 139 -0.11 -12.80 -8.99
C ALA A 139 -1.37 -12.22 -9.65
N GLU A 140 -2.53 -12.80 -9.37
CA GLU A 140 -3.82 -12.37 -9.88
C GLU A 140 -4.20 -10.96 -9.36
N MET A 141 -4.04 -10.73 -8.05
CA MET A 141 -4.31 -9.43 -7.45
C MET A 141 -3.31 -8.37 -7.90
N MET A 142 -2.03 -8.73 -8.11
CA MET A 142 -1.03 -7.84 -8.69
C MET A 142 -1.41 -7.40 -10.11
N ALA A 143 -1.85 -8.33 -10.96
CA ALA A 143 -2.31 -8.03 -12.32
C ALA A 143 -3.57 -7.15 -12.31
N THR A 144 -4.50 -7.40 -11.39
CA THR A 144 -5.74 -6.64 -11.25
C THR A 144 -5.45 -5.20 -10.78
N SER A 145 -4.70 -5.01 -9.68
CA SER A 145 -4.34 -3.67 -9.19
C SER A 145 -3.49 -2.91 -10.21
N SER A 146 -2.64 -3.61 -10.97
CA SER A 146 -1.88 -2.98 -12.07
C SER A 146 -2.79 -2.44 -13.17
N ARG A 147 -3.81 -3.21 -13.59
CA ARG A 147 -4.81 -2.73 -14.57
C ARG A 147 -5.59 -1.54 -14.03
N ILE A 148 -6.03 -1.60 -12.77
CA ILE A 148 -6.78 -0.52 -12.13
C ILE A 148 -5.96 0.77 -12.12
N ILE A 149 -4.75 0.75 -11.56
CA ILE A 149 -3.94 1.97 -11.43
C ILE A 149 -3.57 2.55 -12.80
N THR A 150 -3.24 1.69 -13.77
CA THR A 150 -2.86 2.13 -15.11
C THR A 150 -4.06 2.74 -15.86
N ALA A 151 -5.23 2.10 -15.79
CA ALA A 151 -6.45 2.62 -16.40
C ALA A 151 -6.93 3.93 -15.72
N THR A 152 -6.73 4.06 -14.41
CA THR A 152 -7.07 5.28 -13.68
C THR A 152 -6.08 6.41 -13.94
N LEU A 153 -4.79 6.09 -14.16
CA LEU A 153 -3.77 7.08 -14.48
C LEU A 153 -3.87 7.61 -15.89
N PHE A 154 -4.15 6.74 -16.86
CA PHE A 154 -4.00 7.06 -18.27
C PHE A 154 -5.29 6.93 -19.09
N SER A 155 -6.43 6.63 -18.43
CA SER A 155 -7.65 6.20 -19.12
C SER A 155 -7.33 5.04 -20.10
N ASP A 156 -8.11 4.81 -21.12
CA ASP A 156 -7.84 3.76 -22.11
C ASP A 156 -6.89 4.24 -23.24
N THR A 157 -6.03 5.25 -22.98
CA THR A 157 -5.12 5.82 -23.98
C THR A 157 -3.84 5.01 -24.20
N LEU A 158 -3.52 4.09 -23.29
CA LEU A 158 -2.39 3.19 -23.48
C LEU A 158 -2.80 1.96 -24.30
N PRO A 159 -2.09 1.66 -25.41
CA PRO A 159 -2.29 0.42 -26.14
C PRO A 159 -2.10 -0.82 -25.22
N PRO A 160 -2.86 -1.91 -25.40
CA PRO A 160 -2.72 -3.12 -24.57
C PRO A 160 -1.29 -3.64 -24.47
N SER A 161 -0.51 -3.56 -25.56
CA SER A 161 0.89 -3.94 -25.58
C SER A 161 1.82 -3.03 -24.75
N ALA A 162 1.47 -1.75 -24.60
CA ALA A 162 2.21 -0.83 -23.72
C ALA A 162 1.84 -1.06 -22.26
N HIS A 163 0.58 -1.38 -21.97
CA HIS A 163 0.12 -1.75 -20.64
C HIS A 163 0.87 -2.99 -20.10
N GLY A 164 0.92 -4.10 -20.87
CA GLY A 164 1.63 -5.31 -20.44
C GLY A 164 3.11 -5.05 -20.14
N ARG A 165 3.80 -4.30 -21.04
CA ARG A 165 5.21 -3.92 -20.81
C ARG A 165 5.40 -3.06 -19.56
N LEU A 166 4.49 -2.14 -19.29
CA LEU A 166 4.55 -1.28 -18.10
C LEU A 166 4.44 -2.11 -16.82
N VAL A 167 3.55 -3.10 -16.78
CA VAL A 167 3.42 -4.06 -15.66
C VAL A 167 4.69 -4.85 -15.43
N ASP A 168 5.30 -5.37 -16.52
CA ASP A 168 6.55 -6.12 -16.45
C ASP A 168 7.71 -5.25 -15.95
N ASP A 169 7.80 -4.01 -16.43
CA ASP A 169 8.83 -3.07 -16.01
C ASP A 169 8.65 -2.67 -14.53
N VAL A 170 7.44 -2.39 -14.09
CA VAL A 170 7.12 -2.13 -12.67
C VAL A 170 7.52 -3.32 -11.81
N THR A 171 7.11 -4.52 -12.18
CA THR A 171 7.45 -5.75 -11.44
C THR A 171 8.96 -5.95 -11.33
N THR A 172 9.70 -5.68 -12.41
CA THR A 172 11.17 -5.76 -12.43
C THR A 172 11.81 -4.73 -11.50
N VAL A 173 11.31 -3.49 -11.53
CA VAL A 173 11.79 -2.39 -10.68
C VAL A 173 11.53 -2.69 -9.20
N VAL A 174 10.33 -3.12 -8.83
CA VAL A 174 9.95 -3.43 -7.44
C VAL A 174 10.80 -4.59 -6.88
N LYS A 175 10.89 -5.70 -7.61
CA LYS A 175 11.70 -6.85 -7.18
C LYS A 175 13.18 -6.48 -6.95
N SER A 176 13.72 -5.66 -7.83
CA SER A 176 15.10 -5.22 -7.73
C SER A 176 15.33 -4.19 -6.62
N LEU A 177 14.34 -3.35 -6.31
CA LEU A 177 14.43 -2.34 -5.26
C LEU A 177 14.73 -2.99 -3.90
N TYR A 178 13.99 -4.05 -3.53
CA TYR A 178 14.23 -4.77 -2.29
C TYR A 178 15.66 -5.32 -2.18
N GLN A 179 16.13 -5.95 -3.25
CA GLN A 179 17.51 -6.47 -3.29
C GLN A 179 18.55 -5.35 -3.16
N ARG A 180 18.33 -4.21 -3.84
CA ARG A 180 19.24 -3.06 -3.83
C ARG A 180 19.30 -2.34 -2.49
N MET A 181 18.24 -2.39 -1.67
CA MET A 181 18.26 -1.80 -0.32
C MET A 181 19.32 -2.44 0.60
N PHE A 182 19.70 -3.69 0.35
CA PHE A 182 20.71 -4.42 1.12
C PHE A 182 22.07 -4.52 0.43
N LEU A 183 22.17 -4.07 -0.83
CA LEU A 183 23.46 -4.07 -1.56
C LEU A 183 24.32 -2.88 -1.11
N ILE A 184 25.57 -3.21 -0.76
CA ILE A 184 26.57 -2.19 -0.37
C ILE A 184 27.12 -1.54 -1.67
N PRO A 185 27.15 -0.20 -1.79
CA PRO A 185 27.91 0.44 -2.86
C PRO A 185 29.38 0.01 -2.82
N PRO A 186 30.04 -0.32 -3.98
CA PRO A 186 29.61 -0.11 -5.36
C PRO A 186 28.96 -1.35 -6.05
N LEU A 187 28.59 -2.41 -5.31
CA LEU A 187 28.06 -3.66 -5.89
C LEU A 187 26.77 -3.45 -6.69
N ASP A 188 25.99 -2.46 -6.30
CA ASP A 188 24.75 -2.03 -6.98
C ASP A 188 24.99 -1.40 -8.36
N ARG A 189 26.23 -0.98 -8.66
CA ARG A 189 26.64 -0.36 -9.94
C ARG A 189 27.30 -1.36 -10.90
N LEU A 190 27.60 -2.58 -10.42
CA LEU A 190 28.18 -3.60 -11.28
C LEU A 190 27.21 -3.96 -12.41
N PRO A 191 27.69 -4.16 -13.64
CA PRO A 191 26.87 -4.46 -14.82
C PRO A 191 26.39 -5.92 -14.82
N THR A 192 25.83 -6.38 -13.72
CA THR A 192 25.18 -7.70 -13.61
C THR A 192 23.90 -7.75 -14.47
N PRO A 193 23.46 -8.94 -14.91
CA PRO A 193 22.20 -9.08 -15.65
C PRO A 193 21.01 -8.43 -14.90
N GLY A 194 20.92 -8.61 -13.59
CA GLY A 194 19.87 -8.00 -12.76
C GLY A 194 19.94 -6.47 -12.74
N ASN A 195 21.13 -5.88 -12.59
CA ASN A 195 21.29 -4.43 -12.61
C ASN A 195 20.97 -3.84 -13.99
N ARG A 196 21.37 -4.51 -15.07
CA ARG A 196 21.01 -4.10 -16.45
C ARG A 196 19.50 -4.16 -16.68
N ALA A 197 18.85 -5.24 -16.26
CA ALA A 197 17.39 -5.39 -16.36
C ALA A 197 16.66 -4.28 -15.59
N HIS A 198 17.08 -3.97 -14.36
CA HIS A 198 16.53 -2.89 -13.56
C HIS A 198 16.65 -1.52 -14.26
N LEU A 199 17.87 -1.16 -14.70
CA LEU A 199 18.10 0.13 -15.35
C LEU A 199 17.31 0.26 -16.65
N ALA A 200 17.24 -0.81 -17.44
CA ALA A 200 16.45 -0.82 -18.66
C ALA A 200 14.94 -0.71 -18.39
N ALA A 201 14.41 -1.44 -17.40
CA ALA A 201 13.00 -1.35 -17.01
C ALA A 201 12.65 0.06 -16.51
N ARG A 202 13.48 0.65 -15.65
CA ARG A 202 13.31 2.01 -15.16
C ARG A 202 13.30 3.04 -16.29
N ALA A 203 14.27 2.95 -17.23
CA ALA A 203 14.33 3.85 -18.38
C ALA A 203 13.06 3.75 -19.22
N ARG A 204 12.61 2.53 -19.59
CA ARG A 204 11.38 2.34 -20.36
C ARG A 204 10.13 2.84 -19.65
N LEU A 205 10.07 2.69 -18.31
CA LEU A 205 8.96 3.21 -17.51
C LEU A 205 8.88 4.73 -17.62
N HIS A 206 10.01 5.43 -17.39
CA HIS A 206 10.08 6.89 -17.54
C HIS A 206 9.77 7.34 -18.96
N ASP A 207 10.36 6.74 -19.98
CA ASP A 207 10.11 7.08 -21.40
C ASP A 207 8.63 6.91 -21.77
N THR A 208 7.98 5.88 -21.22
CA THR A 208 6.54 5.65 -21.47
C THR A 208 5.70 6.76 -20.83
N VAL A 209 5.97 7.09 -19.57
CA VAL A 209 5.27 8.15 -18.85
C VAL A 209 5.50 9.51 -19.52
N GLU A 210 6.72 9.86 -19.88
CA GLU A 210 7.05 11.13 -20.54
C GLU A 210 6.36 11.28 -21.91
N ARG A 211 6.28 10.21 -22.70
CA ARG A 211 5.55 10.23 -23.98
C ARG A 211 4.06 10.51 -23.77
N VAL A 212 3.44 9.89 -22.76
CA VAL A 212 2.03 10.12 -22.46
C VAL A 212 1.81 11.54 -21.94
N ILE A 213 2.70 12.07 -21.09
CA ILE A 213 2.64 13.47 -20.64
C ILE A 213 2.73 14.44 -21.82
N ALA A 214 3.67 14.21 -22.74
CA ALA A 214 3.85 15.06 -23.92
C ALA A 214 2.59 15.05 -24.82
N GLN A 215 2.01 13.88 -25.04
CA GLN A 215 0.76 13.74 -25.77
C GLN A 215 -0.37 14.50 -25.09
N ARG A 216 -0.58 14.33 -23.77
CA ARG A 216 -1.64 15.02 -23.02
C ARG A 216 -1.51 16.55 -23.06
N ARG A 217 -0.29 17.06 -22.98
CA ARG A 217 -0.04 18.50 -23.12
C ARG A 217 -0.34 19.02 -24.53
N ALA A 218 -0.06 18.22 -25.55
CA ALA A 218 -0.37 18.59 -26.94
C ALA A 218 -1.88 18.54 -27.20
N ASP A 219 -2.59 17.56 -26.67
CA ASP A 219 -4.03 17.38 -26.86
C ASP A 219 -4.85 18.43 -26.08
N GLY A 220 -4.34 18.90 -24.93
CA GLY A 220 -4.99 19.91 -24.07
C GLY A 220 -6.34 19.48 -23.47
N ALA A 221 -6.73 18.21 -23.61
CA ALA A 221 -8.00 17.68 -23.16
C ALA A 221 -7.91 17.10 -21.71
N ASP A 222 -8.96 17.32 -20.91
CA ASP A 222 -9.15 16.61 -19.64
C ASP A 222 -9.86 15.27 -19.90
N TYR A 223 -9.15 14.18 -19.66
CA TYR A 223 -9.69 12.83 -19.80
C TYR A 223 -10.34 12.30 -18.52
N GLY A 224 -10.44 13.14 -17.48
CA GLY A 224 -10.99 12.73 -16.17
C GLY A 224 -10.08 11.83 -15.34
N ASP A 225 -8.85 11.56 -15.81
CA ASP A 225 -7.89 10.67 -15.18
C ASP A 225 -6.91 11.41 -14.25
N LEU A 226 -6.11 10.61 -13.50
CA LEU A 226 -5.11 11.17 -12.58
C LEU A 226 -4.04 12.00 -13.30
N LEU A 227 -3.60 11.59 -14.49
CA LEU A 227 -2.61 12.34 -15.28
C LEU A 227 -3.14 13.70 -15.70
N SER A 228 -4.37 13.78 -16.22
CA SER A 228 -4.97 15.06 -16.61
C SER A 228 -5.05 16.02 -15.43
N ALA A 229 -5.40 15.49 -14.23
CA ALA A 229 -5.42 16.31 -13.02
C ALA A 229 -4.03 16.84 -12.62
N LEU A 230 -2.96 16.04 -12.78
CA LEU A 230 -1.59 16.49 -12.50
C LEU A 230 -1.08 17.50 -13.54
N VAL A 231 -1.41 17.31 -14.82
CA VAL A 231 -1.02 18.22 -15.89
C VAL A 231 -1.71 19.59 -15.75
N ALA A 232 -2.99 19.58 -15.34
CA ALA A 232 -3.78 20.80 -15.11
C ALA A 232 -3.52 21.47 -13.74
N ALA A 233 -2.76 20.80 -12.84
CA ALA A 233 -2.55 21.32 -11.50
C ALA A 233 -1.81 22.68 -11.53
N HIS A 234 -2.39 23.66 -10.86
CA HIS A 234 -1.82 24.99 -10.67
C HIS A 234 -1.58 25.26 -9.18
N ASP A 235 -0.46 25.91 -8.86
CA ASP A 235 -0.13 26.27 -7.49
C ASP A 235 -0.63 27.69 -7.17
N PRO A 236 -1.67 27.86 -6.34
CA PRO A 236 -2.20 29.18 -6.00
C PRO A 236 -1.26 29.99 -5.08
N GLU A 237 -0.27 29.37 -4.46
CA GLU A 237 0.68 30.04 -3.54
C GLU A 237 2.04 30.34 -4.21
N ASP A 238 2.21 30.02 -5.50
CA ASP A 238 3.48 30.17 -6.21
C ASP A 238 3.21 30.61 -7.64
N ASP A 239 3.83 31.69 -8.11
CA ASP A 239 3.75 32.18 -9.50
C ASP A 239 4.35 31.19 -10.51
N ARG A 240 4.96 30.10 -10.05
CA ARG A 240 5.47 29.05 -10.92
C ARG A 240 4.32 28.27 -11.58
N PRO A 241 4.43 28.02 -12.89
CA PRO A 241 3.46 27.18 -13.58
C PRO A 241 3.50 25.77 -12.98
N GLY A 242 2.39 25.24 -12.49
CA GLY A 242 2.12 23.88 -12.09
C GLY A 242 3.30 22.93 -11.81
N MET A 243 3.15 21.66 -12.15
CA MET A 243 4.24 20.67 -12.09
C MET A 243 5.06 20.66 -13.40
N THR A 244 6.38 20.53 -13.26
CA THR A 244 7.26 20.25 -14.41
C THR A 244 6.99 18.85 -14.96
N GLY A 245 7.43 18.57 -16.21
CA GLY A 245 7.33 17.22 -16.78
C GLY A 245 8.00 16.14 -15.92
N ALA A 246 9.19 16.46 -15.38
CA ALA A 246 9.93 15.54 -14.49
C ALA A 246 9.19 15.30 -13.18
N GLU A 247 8.62 16.35 -12.54
CA GLU A 247 7.84 16.19 -11.31
C GLU A 247 6.58 15.34 -11.52
N ILE A 248 5.90 15.52 -12.67
CA ILE A 248 4.75 14.68 -13.04
C ILE A 248 5.21 13.24 -13.26
N SER A 249 6.29 13.02 -14.02
CA SER A 249 6.84 11.69 -14.29
C SER A 249 7.21 10.95 -12.99
N ASP A 250 7.97 11.58 -12.10
CA ASP A 250 8.37 11.02 -10.82
C ASP A 250 7.16 10.73 -9.91
N THR A 251 6.14 11.60 -9.95
CA THR A 251 4.90 11.42 -9.17
C THR A 251 4.09 10.25 -9.71
N ILE A 252 3.95 10.11 -11.03
CA ILE A 252 3.23 8.99 -11.67
C ILE A 252 3.94 7.67 -11.41
N VAL A 253 5.26 7.62 -11.58
CA VAL A 253 6.05 6.42 -11.25
C VAL A 253 5.87 6.03 -9.78
N SER A 254 5.85 7.03 -8.89
CA SER A 254 5.57 6.80 -7.46
C SER A 254 4.17 6.23 -7.22
N PHE A 255 3.13 6.73 -7.92
CA PHE A 255 1.76 6.24 -7.79
C PHE A 255 1.60 4.82 -8.32
N ILE A 256 2.20 4.51 -9.46
CA ILE A 256 2.21 3.17 -10.03
C ILE A 256 2.80 2.16 -9.04
N LEU A 257 4.01 2.43 -8.55
CA LEU A 257 4.71 1.51 -7.64
C LEU A 257 4.00 1.37 -6.28
N ALA A 258 3.52 2.48 -5.71
CA ALA A 258 2.86 2.47 -4.41
C ALA A 258 1.44 1.86 -4.47
N GLY A 259 0.71 2.07 -5.56
CA GLY A 259 -0.68 1.63 -5.71
C GLY A 259 -0.83 0.15 -6.03
N ILE A 260 0.06 -0.41 -6.84
CA ILE A 260 -0.06 -1.80 -7.29
C ILE A 260 0.18 -2.78 -6.13
N GLU A 261 1.37 -2.71 -5.54
CA GLU A 261 1.83 -3.73 -4.61
C GLU A 261 1.05 -3.73 -3.29
N SER A 262 0.74 -2.53 -2.77
CA SER A 262 0.05 -2.40 -1.49
C SER A 262 -1.40 -2.90 -1.55
N THR A 263 -2.13 -2.59 -2.61
CA THR A 263 -3.52 -3.05 -2.78
C THR A 263 -3.58 -4.54 -3.10
N ALA A 264 -2.69 -5.05 -3.95
CA ALA A 264 -2.58 -6.48 -4.23
C ALA A 264 -2.27 -7.30 -2.97
N ALA A 265 -1.37 -6.83 -2.10
CA ALA A 265 -1.07 -7.47 -0.81
C ALA A 265 -2.27 -7.44 0.14
N THR A 266 -3.01 -6.33 0.18
CA THR A 266 -4.24 -6.20 0.98
C THR A 266 -5.31 -7.17 0.50
N LEU A 267 -5.61 -7.21 -0.79
CA LEU A 267 -6.61 -8.12 -1.37
C LEU A 267 -6.23 -9.58 -1.19
N SER A 268 -4.98 -9.94 -1.45
CA SER A 268 -4.49 -11.30 -1.24
C SER A 268 -4.63 -11.73 0.23
N SER A 269 -4.33 -10.81 1.16
CA SER A 269 -4.47 -11.05 2.59
C SER A 269 -5.94 -11.16 3.01
N ALA A 270 -6.83 -10.34 2.47
CA ALA A 270 -8.26 -10.39 2.75
C ALA A 270 -8.89 -11.70 2.29
N LEU A 271 -8.56 -12.16 1.08
CA LEU A 271 -9.03 -13.43 0.52
C LEU A 271 -8.52 -14.64 1.33
N ASP A 272 -7.25 -14.63 1.75
CA ASP A 272 -6.70 -15.66 2.64
C ASP A 272 -7.41 -15.67 4.01
N LEU A 273 -7.62 -14.49 4.60
CA LEU A 273 -8.29 -14.37 5.90
C LEU A 273 -9.75 -14.80 5.85
N LEU A 274 -10.49 -14.44 4.81
CA LEU A 274 -11.88 -14.90 4.63
C LEU A 274 -11.95 -16.43 4.53
N ALA A 275 -11.10 -17.04 3.72
CA ALA A 275 -11.09 -18.50 3.57
C ALA A 275 -10.67 -19.25 4.88
N ARG A 276 -10.01 -18.56 5.80
CA ARG A 276 -9.70 -19.10 7.16
C ARG A 276 -10.83 -18.89 8.16
N HIS A 277 -11.76 -17.97 7.89
CA HIS A 277 -12.84 -17.57 8.81
C HIS A 277 -14.21 -17.69 8.15
N PRO A 278 -14.74 -18.94 8.02
CA PRO A 278 -15.99 -19.21 7.25
C PRO A 278 -17.21 -18.41 7.74
N GLY A 279 -17.28 -18.10 9.03
CA GLY A 279 -18.38 -17.28 9.56
C GLY A 279 -18.35 -15.83 9.06
N VAL A 280 -17.15 -15.23 8.96
CA VAL A 280 -16.98 -13.89 8.39
C VAL A 280 -17.22 -13.92 6.88
N GLU A 281 -16.71 -14.96 6.19
CA GLU A 281 -16.95 -15.16 4.75
C GLU A 281 -18.44 -15.23 4.45
N GLN A 282 -19.21 -16.01 5.22
CA GLN A 282 -20.68 -16.10 5.06
C GLN A 282 -21.36 -14.75 5.30
N GLY A 283 -20.91 -13.97 6.29
CA GLY A 283 -21.41 -12.63 6.52
C GLY A 283 -21.17 -11.69 5.34
N VAL A 284 -19.97 -11.69 4.76
CA VAL A 284 -19.64 -10.92 3.54
C VAL A 284 -20.51 -11.38 2.37
N HIS A 285 -20.68 -12.68 2.18
CA HIS A 285 -21.55 -13.21 1.13
C HIS A 285 -23.00 -12.74 1.30
N ALA A 286 -23.54 -12.78 2.51
CA ALA A 286 -24.91 -12.32 2.77
C ALA A 286 -25.05 -10.80 2.54
N GLU A 287 -24.03 -10.01 2.92
CA GLU A 287 -24.02 -8.56 2.67
C GLU A 287 -24.02 -8.26 1.16
N VAL A 288 -23.10 -8.86 0.39
CA VAL A 288 -23.02 -8.59 -1.05
C VAL A 288 -24.25 -9.07 -1.81
N ASP A 289 -24.88 -10.17 -1.39
CA ASP A 289 -26.14 -10.65 -1.99
C ASP A 289 -27.27 -9.63 -1.76
N ALA A 290 -27.40 -9.14 -0.53
CA ALA A 290 -28.44 -8.17 -0.17
C ALA A 290 -28.22 -6.78 -0.80
N VAL A 291 -26.94 -6.38 -1.02
CA VAL A 291 -26.61 -5.05 -1.53
C VAL A 291 -26.56 -5.02 -3.04
N LEU A 292 -25.98 -6.03 -3.69
CA LEU A 292 -25.66 -6.03 -5.11
C LEU A 292 -26.69 -6.74 -5.99
N ASP A 293 -27.47 -7.65 -5.42
CA ASP A 293 -28.49 -8.45 -6.15
C ASP A 293 -27.95 -9.02 -7.49
N GLY A 294 -26.71 -9.55 -7.45
CA GLY A 294 -26.01 -10.10 -8.62
C GLY A 294 -25.35 -9.08 -9.54
N ALA A 295 -25.53 -7.79 -9.32
CA ALA A 295 -24.85 -6.72 -10.06
C ALA A 295 -23.41 -6.52 -9.55
N PRO A 296 -22.53 -5.92 -10.34
CA PRO A 296 -21.21 -5.50 -9.88
C PRO A 296 -21.31 -4.36 -8.86
N ALA A 297 -20.39 -4.35 -7.88
CA ALA A 297 -20.32 -3.31 -6.88
C ALA A 297 -20.00 -1.95 -7.51
N THR A 298 -20.69 -0.90 -7.07
CA THR A 298 -20.48 0.48 -7.51
C THR A 298 -20.08 1.40 -6.38
N TYR A 299 -19.64 2.62 -6.70
CA TYR A 299 -19.35 3.64 -5.69
C TYR A 299 -20.53 3.94 -4.76
N ALA A 300 -21.76 3.90 -5.30
CA ALA A 300 -22.98 4.15 -4.54
C ALA A 300 -23.30 3.03 -3.52
N ASP A 301 -22.75 1.84 -3.70
CA ASP A 301 -22.97 0.71 -2.79
C ASP A 301 -22.06 0.73 -1.56
N LEU A 302 -20.95 1.48 -1.61
CA LEU A 302 -19.95 1.51 -0.54
C LEU A 302 -20.55 1.74 0.87
N PRO A 303 -21.50 2.68 1.09
CA PRO A 303 -22.07 2.87 2.42
C PRO A 303 -22.86 1.66 2.94
N ARG A 304 -23.27 0.75 2.06
CA ARG A 304 -24.03 -0.47 2.37
C ARG A 304 -23.14 -1.70 2.51
N LEU A 305 -21.86 -1.63 2.10
CA LEU A 305 -20.85 -2.68 2.18
C LEU A 305 -20.01 -2.58 3.47
N ALA A 306 -20.69 -2.35 4.59
CA ALA A 306 -20.06 -2.00 5.87
C ALA A 306 -19.22 -3.16 6.45
N LEU A 307 -19.64 -4.42 6.32
CA LEU A 307 -18.85 -5.58 6.77
C LEU A 307 -17.65 -5.80 5.84
N THR A 308 -17.85 -5.66 4.53
CA THR A 308 -16.76 -5.77 3.55
C THR A 308 -15.67 -4.72 3.82
N GLU A 309 -16.04 -3.47 4.12
CA GLU A 309 -15.08 -2.41 4.51
C GLU A 309 -14.37 -2.76 5.82
N ARG A 310 -15.08 -3.29 6.82
CA ARG A 310 -14.47 -3.73 8.09
C ARG A 310 -13.49 -4.89 7.89
N VAL A 311 -13.77 -5.81 6.96
CA VAL A 311 -12.85 -6.88 6.57
C VAL A 311 -11.56 -6.30 6.00
N ILE A 312 -11.62 -5.33 5.10
CA ILE A 312 -10.44 -4.64 4.57
C ILE A 312 -9.69 -3.90 5.70
N THR A 313 -10.41 -3.18 6.56
CA THR A 313 -9.82 -2.45 7.68
C THR A 313 -9.08 -3.38 8.65
N GLU A 314 -9.68 -4.52 9.01
CA GLU A 314 -9.04 -5.51 9.89
C GLU A 314 -7.86 -6.23 9.19
N THR A 315 -7.96 -6.43 7.89
CA THR A 315 -6.83 -6.94 7.09
C THR A 315 -5.64 -5.98 7.14
N LEU A 316 -5.89 -4.68 6.99
CA LEU A 316 -4.85 -3.64 7.09
C LEU A 316 -4.26 -3.52 8.50
N ARG A 317 -5.03 -3.86 9.54
CA ARG A 317 -4.49 -3.95 10.91
C ARG A 317 -3.57 -5.15 11.08
N LEU A 318 -4.05 -6.34 10.74
CA LEU A 318 -3.30 -7.58 10.90
C LEU A 318 -2.09 -7.70 9.98
N ARG A 319 -2.23 -7.23 8.75
CA ARG A 319 -1.23 -7.39 7.69
C ARG A 319 -1.06 -6.10 6.90
N PRO A 320 -0.60 -5.02 7.56
CA PRO A 320 -0.40 -3.73 6.88
C PRO A 320 0.69 -3.88 5.81
N PRO A 321 0.41 -3.58 4.53
CA PRO A 321 1.44 -3.64 3.49
C PRO A 321 2.65 -2.77 3.83
N GLY A 322 2.40 -1.57 4.32
CA GLY A 322 3.45 -0.69 4.86
C GLY A 322 3.77 -1.04 6.30
N TRP A 323 4.59 -2.05 6.52
CA TRP A 323 4.86 -2.62 7.83
C TRP A 323 6.01 -1.96 8.60
N PHE A 324 6.94 -1.27 7.90
CA PHE A 324 8.13 -0.65 8.50
C PHE A 324 8.58 0.57 7.69
N PHE A 325 8.83 1.68 8.38
CA PHE A 325 9.24 2.94 7.77
C PHE A 325 10.35 3.61 8.53
N THR A 326 11.19 4.38 7.84
CA THR A 326 12.27 5.14 8.45
C THR A 326 12.07 6.64 8.29
N ARG A 327 12.75 7.40 9.15
CA ARG A 327 12.91 8.85 9.08
C ARG A 327 14.33 9.21 9.49
N VAL A 328 14.74 10.40 9.16
CA VAL A 328 15.98 11.00 9.67
C VAL A 328 15.65 12.27 10.46
N VAL A 329 16.26 12.42 11.62
CA VAL A 329 16.15 13.62 12.44
C VAL A 329 16.99 14.72 11.79
N THR A 330 16.40 15.87 11.50
CA THR A 330 17.07 16.98 10.78
C THR A 330 17.69 18.04 11.70
N ALA A 331 17.25 18.08 12.95
CA ALA A 331 17.77 18.97 13.99
C ALA A 331 17.69 18.26 15.34
N ASP A 332 18.58 18.59 16.28
CA ASP A 332 18.53 18.06 17.64
C ASP A 332 17.14 18.25 18.22
N THR A 333 16.55 17.15 18.72
CA THR A 333 15.19 17.15 19.22
C THR A 333 15.01 16.17 20.38
N HIS A 334 13.88 16.29 21.10
CA HIS A 334 13.53 15.39 22.19
C HIS A 334 12.30 14.54 21.83
N LEU A 335 12.43 13.23 22.03
CA LEU A 335 11.32 12.29 21.87
C LEU A 335 11.33 11.30 23.05
N GLY A 336 10.20 11.10 23.74
CA GLY A 336 10.11 10.20 24.89
C GLY A 336 11.09 10.54 26.04
N GLY A 337 11.45 11.82 26.20
CA GLY A 337 12.42 12.28 27.20
C GLY A 337 13.90 12.10 26.83
N TYR A 338 14.21 11.52 25.66
CA TYR A 338 15.57 11.32 25.15
C TYR A 338 15.93 12.40 24.13
N LEU A 339 17.18 12.85 24.17
CA LEU A 339 17.76 13.68 23.11
C LEU A 339 18.07 12.80 21.90
N LEU A 340 17.57 13.18 20.73
CA LEU A 340 17.91 12.61 19.44
C LEU A 340 18.71 13.64 18.65
N PRO A 341 20.02 13.44 18.44
CA PRO A 341 20.84 14.36 17.64
C PRO A 341 20.41 14.36 16.17
N ALA A 342 20.66 15.48 15.48
CA ALA A 342 20.55 15.57 14.04
C ALA A 342 21.32 14.43 13.34
N GLY A 343 20.76 13.88 12.26
CA GLY A 343 21.30 12.70 11.56
C GLY A 343 20.88 11.36 12.13
N THR A 344 20.22 11.33 13.31
CA THR A 344 19.69 10.07 13.87
C THR A 344 18.68 9.45 12.92
N SER A 345 18.90 8.19 12.53
CA SER A 345 17.88 7.38 11.86
C SER A 345 16.88 6.87 12.88
N VAL A 346 15.60 7.16 12.67
CA VAL A 346 14.49 6.59 13.45
C VAL A 346 13.61 5.74 12.57
N ALA A 347 12.95 4.75 13.16
CA ALA A 347 12.00 3.90 12.46
C ALA A 347 10.72 3.73 13.28
N TYR A 348 9.61 3.48 12.59
CA TYR A 348 8.35 3.07 13.18
C TYR A 348 7.74 1.94 12.38
N SER A 349 6.90 1.14 13.03
CA SER A 349 6.26 -0.01 12.41
C SER A 349 4.76 0.02 12.69
N PRO A 350 3.91 0.24 11.66
CA PRO A 350 2.47 0.00 11.80
C PRO A 350 2.16 -1.41 12.29
N TYR A 351 2.86 -2.43 11.79
CA TYR A 351 2.69 -3.82 12.24
C TYR A 351 2.88 -3.95 13.75
N LEU A 352 3.99 -3.43 14.30
CA LEU A 352 4.27 -3.46 15.73
C LEU A 352 3.14 -2.79 16.54
N ILE A 353 2.68 -1.60 16.11
CA ILE A 353 1.62 -0.85 16.81
C ILE A 353 0.29 -1.59 16.75
N HIS A 354 -0.06 -2.13 15.59
CA HIS A 354 -1.32 -2.82 15.37
C HIS A 354 -1.43 -4.17 16.13
N HIS A 355 -0.31 -4.74 16.54
CA HIS A 355 -0.26 -6.02 17.29
C HIS A 355 -0.03 -5.82 18.80
N ARG A 356 -0.12 -4.58 19.30
CA ARG A 356 -0.01 -4.31 20.74
C ARG A 356 -1.28 -4.71 21.48
N PRO A 357 -1.18 -5.56 22.52
CA PRO A 357 -2.34 -6.03 23.28
C PRO A 357 -2.98 -4.95 24.18
N ASP A 358 -2.24 -3.90 24.52
CA ASP A 358 -2.75 -2.74 25.25
C ASP A 358 -3.57 -1.77 24.37
N LEU A 359 -3.52 -1.91 23.04
CA LEU A 359 -4.26 -1.10 22.09
C LEU A 359 -5.40 -1.87 21.41
N HIS A 360 -5.21 -3.15 21.19
CA HIS A 360 -6.17 -4.01 20.51
C HIS A 360 -6.37 -5.30 21.33
N HIS A 361 -7.60 -5.53 21.76
CA HIS A 361 -7.95 -6.80 22.40
C HIS A 361 -7.75 -7.96 21.42
N ASP A 362 -7.10 -9.03 21.87
CA ASP A 362 -6.75 -10.19 21.04
C ASP A 362 -6.14 -9.79 19.68
N PRO A 363 -4.95 -9.14 19.68
CA PRO A 363 -4.40 -8.48 18.50
C PRO A 363 -4.08 -9.45 17.35
N GLU A 364 -3.88 -10.74 17.62
CA GLU A 364 -3.61 -11.76 16.60
C GLU A 364 -4.90 -12.32 15.95
N THR A 365 -6.07 -12.01 16.52
CA THR A 365 -7.35 -12.52 16.02
C THR A 365 -7.90 -11.63 14.93
N PHE A 366 -8.34 -12.25 13.83
CA PHE A 366 -9.07 -11.57 12.76
C PHE A 366 -10.52 -11.35 13.19
N ALA A 367 -10.86 -10.15 13.59
CA ALA A 367 -12.17 -9.77 14.12
C ALA A 367 -12.68 -8.46 13.49
N PRO A 368 -13.26 -8.50 12.27
CA PRO A 368 -13.77 -7.31 11.59
C PRO A 368 -14.79 -6.51 12.43
N ASP A 369 -15.50 -7.16 13.33
CA ASP A 369 -16.49 -6.52 14.19
C ASP A 369 -15.91 -5.54 15.20
N ARG A 370 -14.58 -5.61 15.49
CA ARG A 370 -13.93 -4.55 16.29
C ARG A 370 -14.09 -3.15 15.69
N TRP A 371 -14.34 -3.04 14.40
CA TRP A 371 -14.53 -1.80 13.65
C TRP A 371 -16.01 -1.40 13.51
N ALA A 372 -16.93 -2.18 14.11
CA ALA A 372 -18.34 -1.80 14.11
C ALA A 372 -18.56 -0.53 14.97
N SER A 373 -19.47 0.34 14.55
CA SER A 373 -19.78 1.59 15.27
C SER A 373 -20.32 1.37 16.69
N THR A 374 -20.76 0.15 16.98
CA THR A 374 -21.23 -0.27 18.32
C THR A 374 -20.08 -0.55 19.30
N HIS A 375 -18.85 -0.64 18.82
CA HIS A 375 -17.66 -0.90 19.65
C HIS A 375 -16.85 0.39 19.86
N ALA A 376 -16.16 0.47 21.01
CA ALA A 376 -15.22 1.55 21.26
C ALA A 376 -14.07 1.48 20.25
N GLN A 377 -13.92 2.53 19.47
CA GLN A 377 -12.85 2.59 18.48
C GLN A 377 -11.48 2.79 19.16
N PRO A 378 -10.42 2.14 18.66
CA PRO A 378 -9.08 2.37 19.19
C PRO A 378 -8.67 3.83 18.98
N PRO A 379 -7.78 4.37 19.84
CA PRO A 379 -7.23 5.71 19.63
C PRO A 379 -6.64 5.87 18.22
N ARG A 380 -6.73 7.07 17.64
CA ARG A 380 -6.22 7.33 16.26
C ARG A 380 -4.77 6.93 16.03
N HIS A 381 -3.94 6.96 17.07
CA HIS A 381 -2.54 6.55 17.00
C HIS A 381 -2.31 5.04 17.09
N ALA A 382 -3.36 4.26 17.39
CA ALA A 382 -3.32 2.81 17.44
C ALA A 382 -3.54 2.14 16.08
N PHE A 383 -3.99 2.90 15.07
CA PHE A 383 -4.26 2.37 13.73
C PHE A 383 -3.69 3.31 12.67
N LEU A 384 -2.57 2.91 12.06
CA LEU A 384 -1.74 3.72 11.18
C LEU A 384 -1.43 3.06 9.83
N PRO A 385 -2.40 2.40 9.15
CA PRO A 385 -2.11 1.68 7.90
C PRO A 385 -1.68 2.62 6.78
N PHE A 386 -2.09 3.89 6.84
CA PHE A 386 -1.79 4.96 5.89
C PHE A 386 -0.86 6.03 6.46
N ALA A 387 -0.15 5.74 7.56
CA ALA A 387 0.62 6.71 8.35
C ALA A 387 -0.25 7.87 8.87
N ALA A 388 0.36 9.00 9.26
CA ALA A 388 -0.32 10.17 9.79
C ALA A 388 0.41 11.47 9.43
N GLY A 389 -0.20 12.60 9.78
CA GLY A 389 0.36 13.95 9.58
C GLY A 389 0.41 14.37 8.11
N ALA A 390 1.27 15.31 7.80
CA ALA A 390 1.42 15.87 6.46
C ALA A 390 1.83 14.80 5.41
N ARG A 391 2.49 13.73 5.88
CA ARG A 391 2.96 12.61 5.05
C ARG A 391 2.01 11.41 4.99
N LYS A 392 0.77 11.57 5.47
CA LYS A 392 -0.26 10.53 5.34
C LYS A 392 -0.44 10.16 3.87
N CYS A 393 -0.75 8.89 3.59
CA CYS A 393 -1.00 8.41 2.23
C CYS A 393 -1.98 9.32 1.48
N ILE A 394 -1.63 9.72 0.27
CA ILE A 394 -2.49 10.58 -0.56
C ILE A 394 -3.64 9.79 -1.17
N GLY A 395 -3.43 8.49 -1.40
CA GLY A 395 -4.39 7.57 -1.99
C GLY A 395 -5.14 6.72 -0.98
N ASP A 396 -5.25 7.13 0.30
CA ASP A 396 -5.92 6.34 1.33
C ASP A 396 -7.38 6.02 0.98
N SER A 397 -8.15 7.02 0.61
CA SER A 397 -9.55 6.85 0.19
C SER A 397 -9.66 6.04 -1.11
N PHE A 398 -8.78 6.31 -2.09
CA PHE A 398 -8.71 5.54 -3.33
C PHE A 398 -8.47 4.05 -3.05
N SER A 399 -7.49 3.74 -2.21
CA SER A 399 -7.12 2.36 -1.87
C SER A 399 -8.22 1.62 -1.10
N MET A 400 -8.92 2.30 -0.18
CA MET A 400 -10.05 1.72 0.55
C MET A 400 -11.22 1.41 -0.38
N ILE A 401 -11.55 2.33 -1.30
CA ILE A 401 -12.59 2.14 -2.31
C ILE A 401 -12.23 0.97 -3.21
N GLU A 402 -11.00 0.96 -3.76
CA GLU A 402 -10.51 -0.12 -4.63
C GLU A 402 -10.63 -1.48 -3.94
N ALA A 403 -10.09 -1.61 -2.73
CA ALA A 403 -10.08 -2.87 -2.01
C ALA A 403 -11.50 -3.34 -1.64
N THR A 404 -12.39 -2.43 -1.23
CA THR A 404 -13.77 -2.77 -0.87
C THR A 404 -14.58 -3.21 -2.09
N LEU A 405 -14.51 -2.46 -3.20
CA LEU A 405 -15.21 -2.80 -4.44
C LEU A 405 -14.68 -4.11 -5.05
N ALA A 406 -13.36 -4.30 -5.01
CA ALA A 406 -12.74 -5.53 -5.52
C ALA A 406 -13.17 -6.74 -4.70
N LEU A 407 -13.10 -6.66 -3.38
CA LEU A 407 -13.52 -7.76 -2.51
C LEU A 407 -15.02 -8.07 -2.66
N ALA A 408 -15.88 -7.05 -2.70
CA ALA A 408 -17.31 -7.21 -2.91
C ALA A 408 -17.64 -7.85 -4.27
N THR A 409 -16.98 -7.40 -5.35
CA THR A 409 -17.19 -7.93 -6.70
C THR A 409 -16.71 -9.39 -6.80
N ILE A 410 -15.57 -9.73 -6.19
CA ILE A 410 -15.10 -11.12 -6.13
C ILE A 410 -16.09 -11.97 -5.33
N ALA A 411 -16.46 -11.53 -4.12
CA ALA A 411 -17.32 -12.26 -3.21
C ALA A 411 -18.76 -12.40 -3.70
N SER A 412 -19.23 -11.53 -4.60
CA SER A 412 -20.58 -11.68 -5.18
C SER A 412 -20.71 -12.90 -6.10
N ARG A 413 -19.63 -13.36 -6.72
CA ARG A 413 -19.63 -14.43 -7.73
C ARG A 413 -18.86 -15.67 -7.32
N TRP A 414 -17.79 -15.50 -6.55
CA TRP A 414 -16.79 -16.52 -6.29
C TRP A 414 -16.52 -16.71 -4.81
N ARG A 415 -16.24 -17.95 -4.46
CA ARG A 415 -15.63 -18.37 -3.21
C ARG A 415 -14.25 -18.93 -3.50
N LEU A 416 -13.24 -18.56 -2.71
CA LEU A 416 -11.88 -19.05 -2.89
C LEU A 416 -11.52 -20.03 -1.76
N GLU A 417 -11.10 -21.24 -2.13
CA GLU A 417 -10.73 -22.30 -1.19
C GLU A 417 -9.22 -22.56 -1.20
N HIS A 418 -8.61 -22.66 -0.02
CA HIS A 418 -7.20 -22.99 0.10
C HIS A 418 -6.85 -24.33 -0.51
N MET A 419 -5.70 -24.39 -1.17
CA MET A 419 -5.06 -25.64 -1.56
C MET A 419 -4.22 -26.18 -0.39
N ALA A 420 -4.31 -27.49 -0.10
CA ALA A 420 -3.68 -28.10 1.08
C ALA A 420 -2.16 -27.81 1.22
N LYS A 421 -1.43 -27.73 0.10
CA LYS A 421 0.03 -27.51 0.05
C LYS A 421 0.45 -26.05 -0.17
N HIS A 422 -0.49 -25.12 -0.44
CA HIS A 422 -0.20 -23.74 -0.86
C HIS A 422 -1.05 -22.73 -0.09
N ARG A 423 -0.96 -22.78 1.25
CA ARG A 423 -1.78 -21.96 2.16
C ARG A 423 -1.30 -20.52 2.35
N GLY A 424 -0.27 -20.13 1.61
CA GLY A 424 0.34 -18.82 1.76
C GLY A 424 1.28 -18.71 2.97
N ARG A 425 2.37 -18.00 2.77
CA ARG A 425 3.32 -17.63 3.82
C ARG A 425 3.51 -16.12 3.81
N LEU A 426 3.33 -15.50 4.97
CA LEU A 426 3.57 -14.07 5.13
C LEU A 426 5.07 -13.79 4.99
N ALA A 427 5.43 -12.83 4.16
CA ALA A 427 6.80 -12.42 3.89
C ALA A 427 6.92 -10.90 4.01
N ALA A 428 7.87 -10.47 4.83
CA ALA A 428 8.24 -9.07 4.95
C ALA A 428 9.28 -8.72 3.88
N ALA A 429 8.84 -8.00 2.88
CA ALA A 429 9.65 -7.48 1.78
C ALA A 429 9.56 -5.93 1.76
N VAL A 430 9.49 -5.29 0.60
CA VAL A 430 9.13 -3.86 0.52
C VAL A 430 7.76 -3.63 1.14
N THR A 431 6.84 -4.54 0.83
CA THR A 431 5.54 -4.65 1.49
C THR A 431 5.46 -5.95 2.31
N LEU A 432 4.52 -5.99 3.24
CA LEU A 432 4.12 -7.24 3.90
C LEU A 432 3.15 -7.96 2.97
N GLU A 433 3.59 -9.06 2.39
CA GLU A 433 2.88 -9.78 1.32
C GLU A 433 2.72 -11.26 1.61
N LEU A 434 1.74 -11.89 1.00
CA LEU A 434 1.63 -13.34 0.97
C LEU A 434 2.39 -13.91 -0.22
N ARG A 435 3.13 -15.00 0.01
CA ARG A 435 3.79 -15.80 -1.04
C ARG A 435 3.25 -17.22 -1.00
N ASP A 436 3.28 -17.89 -2.14
CA ASP A 436 2.85 -19.29 -2.30
C ASP A 436 1.38 -19.51 -1.89
N LEU A 437 0.50 -18.53 -2.13
CA LEU A 437 -0.92 -18.65 -1.90
C LEU A 437 -1.63 -19.05 -3.20
N ARG A 438 -2.03 -20.32 -3.30
CA ARG A 438 -2.87 -20.82 -4.39
C ARG A 438 -4.22 -21.21 -3.85
N MET A 439 -5.27 -20.74 -4.54
CA MET A 439 -6.63 -21.01 -4.14
C MET A 439 -7.44 -21.55 -5.32
N ARG A 440 -8.42 -22.37 -4.99
CA ARG A 440 -9.37 -22.91 -5.96
C ARG A 440 -10.58 -21.99 -6.06
N VAL A 441 -10.92 -21.60 -7.25
CA VAL A 441 -12.09 -20.79 -7.56
C VAL A 441 -13.35 -21.68 -7.55
N ARG A 442 -14.35 -21.32 -6.76
CA ARG A 442 -15.66 -21.99 -6.69
C ARG A 442 -16.75 -20.99 -7.02
N PRO A 443 -17.64 -21.31 -7.96
CA PRO A 443 -18.80 -20.47 -8.17
C PRO A 443 -19.69 -20.51 -6.93
N ARG A 444 -20.26 -19.38 -6.57
CA ARG A 444 -21.33 -19.34 -5.57
C ARG A 444 -22.64 -19.75 -6.23
N ALA A 445 -23.46 -20.51 -5.51
CA ALA A 445 -24.83 -20.75 -5.96
C ALA A 445 -25.56 -19.39 -6.03
N ALA A 446 -26.23 -19.11 -7.15
CA ALA A 446 -27.08 -17.95 -7.24
C ALA A 446 -28.16 -18.05 -6.14
N THR A 447 -28.27 -17.01 -5.31
CA THR A 447 -29.36 -16.95 -4.32
C THR A 447 -30.69 -16.95 -5.10
N PRO A 448 -31.72 -17.80 -4.73
CA PRO A 448 -32.94 -17.96 -5.50
C PRO A 448 -33.88 -16.73 -5.50
N GLY A 449 -33.36 -15.53 -5.69
CA GLY A 449 -34.13 -14.28 -5.78
C GLY A 449 -34.00 -13.54 -7.11
N ALA A 450 -32.93 -13.81 -7.87
CA ALA A 450 -32.63 -13.07 -9.09
C ALA A 450 -33.37 -13.53 -10.35
N ALA A 451 -33.98 -14.73 -10.34
CA ALA A 451 -34.64 -15.29 -11.52
C ALA A 451 -36.11 -14.86 -11.71
N ALA A 452 -36.71 -14.14 -10.77
CA ALA A 452 -38.15 -13.88 -10.78
C ALA A 452 -38.60 -12.54 -11.37
N ARG A 453 -37.68 -11.67 -11.81
CA ARG A 453 -38.04 -10.30 -12.29
C ARG A 453 -37.87 -10.06 -13.81
N SER A 454 -37.59 -11.08 -14.61
CA SER A 454 -37.38 -10.90 -16.05
C SER A 454 -38.58 -11.20 -16.94
N THR A 455 -39.80 -11.35 -16.40
CA THR A 455 -41.02 -11.63 -17.21
C THR A 455 -42.23 -10.83 -16.76
N GLU A 456 -42.10 -9.52 -16.57
CA GLU A 456 -43.25 -8.62 -16.66
C GLU A 456 -43.07 -7.71 -17.87
N THR A 457 -43.56 -8.22 -19.01
CA THR A 457 -43.91 -7.41 -20.18
C THR A 457 -45.10 -6.53 -19.82
N TRP A 458 -44.94 -5.25 -19.86
CA TRP A 458 -46.03 -4.29 -19.81
C TRP A 458 -46.81 -4.32 -21.13
N PRO A 459 -48.15 -4.19 -21.08
CA PRO A 459 -49.03 -4.13 -22.26
C PRO A 459 -48.88 -2.79 -23.03
#